data_3bec8ce7896964cac162ea1816d7e615
#
_entry.id   3bec8ce7896964cac162ea1816d7e615
#
_cell.length_a   1.000
_cell.length_b   1.000
_cell.length_c   1.000
_cell.angle_alpha   90.00
_cell.angle_beta   90.00
_cell.angle_gamma   90.00
#
_symmetry.space_group_name_H-M   'P 1'
#
loop_
_entity.id
_entity.type
_entity.pdbx_description
1 polymer ?
#
loop_
_entity_poly.entity_id
_entity_poly.type
_entity_poly.pdbx_seq_one_letter_code
_entity_poly.pdbx_strand_id
1 'polypeptide(L)' 'MSHKYKVGDKVLLDGREVTIERTGININRLPLYKIGELWYKESELEDWYPPCPV' A
#
# COMPACT_ATOMS: atom_id res chain seq x y z
N MET A 1 -4.27 7.63 -13.99
CA MET A 1 -4.16 8.13 -12.61
C MET A 1 -2.97 7.52 -11.94
N SER A 2 -2.30 8.30 -11.14
CA SER A 2 -1.13 7.81 -10.43
C SER A 2 -1.55 7.04 -9.17
N HIS A 3 -0.68 6.13 -8.76
CA HIS A 3 -0.89 5.41 -7.51
C HIS A 3 -0.71 6.35 -6.32
N LYS A 4 -1.49 6.13 -5.27
CA LYS A 4 -1.33 6.88 -4.03
C LYS A 4 -0.03 6.53 -3.32
N TYR A 5 0.42 5.28 -3.46
CA TYR A 5 1.63 4.78 -2.82
C TYR A 5 2.63 4.34 -3.87
N LYS A 6 3.88 4.20 -3.46
CA LYS A 6 4.97 3.80 -4.34
C LYS A 6 5.69 2.59 -3.76
N VAL A 7 6.47 1.93 -4.60
CA VAL A 7 7.34 0.84 -4.14
C VAL A 7 8.26 1.42 -3.06
N GLY A 8 8.35 0.73 -1.94
CA GLY A 8 9.15 1.15 -0.81
C GLY A 8 8.40 1.97 0.22
N ASP A 9 7.18 2.40 -0.10
CA ASP A 9 6.38 3.16 0.85
C ASP A 9 5.86 2.23 1.95
N LYS A 10 5.70 2.79 3.13
CA LYS A 10 5.10 2.08 4.24
C LYS A 10 3.62 2.42 4.31
N VAL A 11 2.82 1.41 4.56
CA VAL A 11 1.37 1.56 4.70
C VAL A 11 0.91 0.64 5.81
N LEU A 12 -0.33 0.81 6.22
CA LEU A 12 -0.95 -0.07 7.20
C LEU A 12 -1.89 -1.04 6.48
N LEU A 13 -1.74 -2.31 6.78
CA LEU A 13 -2.62 -3.36 6.28
C LEU A 13 -3.18 -4.08 7.49
N ASP A 14 -4.49 -3.88 7.71
CA ASP A 14 -5.17 -4.46 8.87
C ASP A 14 -4.48 -4.08 10.18
N GLY A 15 -4.05 -2.82 10.26
CA GLY A 15 -3.39 -2.32 11.45
C GLY A 15 -1.92 -2.66 11.58
N ARG A 16 -1.35 -3.29 10.56
CA ARG A 16 0.06 -3.70 10.57
C ARG A 16 0.86 -2.84 9.61
N GLU A 17 2.06 -2.45 10.04
CA GLU A 17 2.97 -1.75 9.16
C GLU A 17 3.56 -2.71 8.16
N VAL A 18 3.39 -2.39 6.89
CA VAL A 18 3.94 -3.21 5.81
C VAL A 18 4.57 -2.29 4.78
N THR A 19 5.43 -2.86 3.94
CA THR A 19 6.12 -2.10 2.90
C THR A 19 5.66 -2.60 1.55
N ILE A 20 5.37 -1.67 0.65
CA ILE A 20 4.94 -1.99 -0.70
C ILE A 20 6.13 -2.50 -1.49
N GLU A 21 6.02 -3.70 -2.03
CA GLU A 21 7.10 -4.32 -2.80
C GLU A 21 6.95 -4.06 -4.29
N ARG A 22 5.72 -4.00 -4.77
CA ARG A 22 5.44 -3.73 -6.18
C ARG A 22 4.11 -3.02 -6.30
N THR A 23 3.92 -2.38 -7.45
CA THR A 23 2.63 -1.75 -7.77
C THR A 23 2.13 -2.32 -9.08
N GLY A 24 0.82 -2.28 -9.26
CA GLY A 24 0.19 -2.77 -10.48
C GLY A 24 -1.17 -2.15 -10.66
N ILE A 25 -1.85 -2.56 -11.70
CA ILE A 25 -3.19 -2.06 -12.02
C ILE A 25 -4.03 -3.26 -12.41
N ASN A 26 -5.24 -3.35 -11.86
CA ASN A 26 -6.13 -4.44 -12.22
C ASN A 26 -6.86 -4.14 -13.53
N ILE A 27 -7.73 -5.07 -13.93
CA ILE A 27 -8.49 -4.96 -15.18
C ILE A 27 -9.38 -3.73 -15.22
N ASN A 28 -9.81 -3.25 -14.06
CA ASN A 28 -10.65 -2.07 -13.94
C ASN A 28 -9.84 -0.78 -13.75
N ARG A 29 -8.52 -0.87 -13.94
CA ARG A 29 -7.59 0.25 -13.78
C ARG A 29 -7.51 0.75 -12.34
N LEU A 30 -7.83 -0.12 -11.38
CA LEU A 30 -7.68 0.20 -9.98
C LEU A 30 -6.26 -0.11 -9.53
N PRO A 31 -5.67 0.75 -8.71
CA PRO A 31 -4.30 0.52 -8.25
C PRO A 31 -4.22 -0.69 -7.33
N LEU A 32 -3.21 -1.50 -7.56
CA LEU A 32 -2.93 -2.67 -6.74
C LEU A 32 -1.51 -2.55 -6.18
N TYR A 33 -1.31 -3.16 -5.02
CA TYR A 33 -0.02 -3.14 -4.36
C TYR A 33 0.33 -4.54 -3.91
N LYS A 34 1.54 -4.98 -4.22
CA LYS A 34 2.01 -6.28 -3.78
C LYS A 34 2.73 -6.12 -2.46
N ILE A 35 2.31 -6.89 -1.47
CA ILE A 35 2.91 -6.90 -0.16
C ILE A 35 3.11 -8.36 0.21
N GLY A 36 4.38 -8.75 0.40
CA GLY A 36 4.68 -10.14 0.58
C GLY A 36 4.40 -10.91 -0.71
N GLU A 37 3.54 -11.90 -0.64
CA GLU A 37 3.19 -12.71 -1.80
C GLU A 37 1.79 -12.44 -2.32
N LEU A 38 1.10 -11.46 -1.75
CA LEU A 38 -0.30 -11.19 -2.10
C LEU A 38 -0.44 -9.76 -2.64
N TRP A 39 -1.46 -9.59 -3.48
CA TRP A 39 -1.81 -8.29 -4.01
C TRP A 39 -3.01 -7.75 -3.23
N TYR A 40 -2.97 -6.45 -2.94
CA TYR A 40 -4.02 -5.78 -2.19
C TYR A 40 -4.48 -4.55 -2.96
N LYS A 41 -5.74 -4.19 -2.77
CA LYS A 41 -6.28 -2.97 -3.36
C LYS A 41 -5.89 -1.78 -2.49
N GLU A 42 -5.85 -0.61 -3.12
CA GLU A 42 -5.54 0.60 -2.38
C GLU A 42 -6.51 0.82 -1.22
N SER A 43 -7.77 0.45 -1.41
CA SER A 43 -8.78 0.61 -0.37
C SER A 43 -8.54 -0.29 0.85
N GLU A 44 -7.75 -1.33 0.70
CA GLU A 44 -7.42 -2.22 1.81
C GLU A 44 -6.25 -1.69 2.63
N LEU A 45 -5.57 -0.68 2.15
CA LEU A 45 -4.41 -0.09 2.81
C LEU A 45 -4.78 1.25 3.43
N GLU A 46 -4.09 1.59 4.50
CA GLU A 46 -4.28 2.88 5.16
C GLU A 46 -2.95 3.61 5.21
N ASP A 47 -3.03 4.93 5.34
CA ASP A 47 -1.83 5.74 5.43
C ASP A 47 -1.06 5.38 6.69
N TRP A 48 0.25 5.22 6.52
CA TRP A 48 1.14 4.98 7.65
C TRP A 48 1.60 6.31 8.22
N TYR A 49 1.61 6.40 9.53
CA TYR A 49 2.09 7.59 10.22
C TYR A 49 3.24 7.21 11.13
N PRO A 50 4.34 7.95 11.11
CA PRO A 50 5.40 7.69 12.07
C PRO A 50 4.90 7.95 13.49
N PRO A 51 5.46 7.25 14.48
CA PRO A 51 5.08 7.55 15.86
C PRO A 51 5.33 9.01 16.15
N CYS A 52 4.39 9.60 16.87
CA CYS A 52 4.45 11.02 17.17
C CYS A 52 5.69 11.30 18.03
N PRO A 53 6.59 12.16 17.59
CA PRO A 53 7.73 12.54 18.45
C PRO A 53 7.20 13.31 19.64
N VAL A 54 7.67 12.97 20.78
CA VAL A 54 7.27 13.66 22.00
C VAL A 54 8.22 14.79 22.27
#